data_debb9a0555539b644e22c4b3c5a34241
#
_entry.id   debb9a0555539b644e22c4b3c5a34241
#
_cell.length_a   1.000
_cell.length_b   1.000
_cell.length_c   1.000
_cell.angle_alpha   90.00
_cell.angle_beta   90.00
_cell.angle_gamma   90.00
#
_symmetry.space_group_name_H-M   'P 1'
#
loop_
_entity.id
_entity.type
_entity.pdbx_description
1 polymer ?
#
loop_
_entity_poly.entity_id
_entity_poly.type
_entity_poly.pdbx_seq_one_letter_code
_entity_poly.pdbx_strand_id
1 'polypeptide(L)'
;MTSKNFIIFMTDQHSRDFLSCYKNPIVKTPNLDKLAARGTVFENASTNSPICVSARACFATGEYVHQNKCWDNAIAYKGKTQSWGHFLQKENIDVISIGKLHYRSEKDETGFDEQILPMHIANGIGDIMGSIRPNLPERQQSRKFSESIGPGETEYTRYDQSISKRACEWLVNRSHKKKNKEPFLLYVSFIAPHFPLIVPKEYYDFYKGIDIPAIK
;
A
#
# COMPACT_ATOMS: atom_id res chain seq x y z
N MET A 1 -11.12 6.83 28.39
CA MET A 1 -10.85 5.63 27.58
C MET A 1 -9.35 5.58 27.31
N THR A 2 -8.71 4.43 27.49
CA THR A 2 -7.29 4.29 27.12
C THR A 2 -7.20 4.31 25.60
N SER A 3 -6.52 5.31 25.05
CA SER A 3 -6.27 5.42 23.61
C SER A 3 -5.50 4.19 23.12
N LYS A 4 -5.90 3.65 21.97
CA LYS A 4 -5.28 2.44 21.39
C LYS A 4 -4.32 2.85 20.30
N ASN A 5 -3.23 2.09 20.16
CA ASN A 5 -2.35 2.19 19.00
C ASN A 5 -2.97 1.45 17.80
N PHE A 6 -2.75 1.97 16.60
CA PHE A 6 -3.20 1.38 15.35
C PHE A 6 -2.01 1.13 14.43
N ILE A 7 -2.02 0.01 13.75
CA ILE A 7 -1.09 -0.28 12.66
C ILE A 7 -1.90 -0.69 11.44
N ILE A 8 -1.66 -0.02 10.31
CA ILE A 8 -2.26 -0.36 9.03
C ILE A 8 -1.15 -0.91 8.13
N PHE A 9 -1.30 -2.16 7.68
CA PHE A 9 -0.47 -2.71 6.62
C PHE A 9 -1.22 -2.62 5.30
N MET A 10 -0.63 -1.98 4.31
CA MET A 10 -1.16 -1.90 2.97
C MET A 10 -0.20 -2.54 1.99
N THR A 11 -0.73 -3.36 1.10
CA THR A 11 -0.02 -3.94 -0.05
C THR A 11 -0.63 -3.41 -1.34
N ASP A 12 0.16 -3.25 -2.38
CA ASP A 12 -0.32 -2.69 -3.64
C ASP A 12 -0.70 -3.80 -4.63
N GLN A 13 -1.88 -3.68 -5.24
CA GLN A 13 -2.38 -4.61 -6.26
C GLN A 13 -2.53 -6.06 -5.77
N HIS A 14 -2.70 -6.29 -4.48
CA HIS A 14 -2.83 -7.62 -3.89
C HIS A 14 -4.28 -8.12 -4.01
N SER A 15 -4.48 -9.15 -4.81
CA SER A 15 -5.77 -9.83 -4.88
C SER A 15 -5.96 -10.74 -3.67
N ARG A 16 -7.16 -10.74 -3.09
CA ARG A 16 -7.55 -11.65 -2.01
C ARG A 16 -7.40 -13.12 -2.40
N ASP A 17 -7.50 -13.43 -3.70
CA ASP A 17 -7.41 -14.80 -4.21
C ASP A 17 -6.01 -15.40 -4.02
N PHE A 18 -5.01 -14.58 -3.70
CA PHE A 18 -3.66 -15.00 -3.36
C PHE A 18 -3.36 -14.94 -1.85
N LEU A 19 -4.38 -15.14 -1.02
CA LEU A 19 -4.25 -15.21 0.44
C LEU A 19 -4.85 -16.52 0.96
N SER A 20 -4.10 -17.24 1.81
CA SER A 20 -4.57 -18.52 2.39
C SER A 20 -5.78 -18.33 3.30
N CYS A 21 -5.90 -17.21 4.01
CA CYS A 21 -7.09 -16.89 4.81
C CYS A 21 -8.38 -16.71 3.98
N TYR A 22 -8.26 -16.52 2.65
CA TYR A 22 -9.38 -16.54 1.70
C TYR A 22 -9.48 -17.86 0.95
N LYS A 23 -8.94 -18.95 1.53
CA LYS A 23 -9.06 -20.33 1.02
C LYS A 23 -8.24 -20.62 -0.23
N ASN A 24 -7.19 -19.81 -0.53
CA ASN A 24 -6.24 -20.24 -1.56
C ASN A 24 -5.50 -21.50 -1.09
N PRO A 25 -5.55 -22.61 -1.84
CA PRO A 25 -4.97 -23.88 -1.41
C PRO A 25 -3.44 -23.94 -1.58
N ILE A 26 -2.88 -23.05 -2.39
CA ILE A 26 -1.47 -23.08 -2.83
C ILE A 26 -0.65 -22.06 -2.06
N VAL A 27 -1.08 -20.81 -2.10
CA VAL A 27 -0.33 -19.69 -1.50
C VAL A 27 -0.33 -19.81 0.02
N LYS A 28 0.85 -19.63 0.62
CA LYS A 28 1.03 -19.69 2.07
C LYS A 28 1.29 -18.29 2.64
N THR A 29 0.36 -17.81 3.45
CA THR A 29 0.44 -16.50 4.12
C THR A 29 0.28 -16.65 5.65
N PRO A 30 1.19 -17.42 6.32
CA PRO A 30 0.95 -17.88 7.70
C PRO A 30 0.81 -16.76 8.73
N ASN A 31 1.45 -15.60 8.52
CA ASN A 31 1.34 -14.47 9.43
C ASN A 31 0.00 -13.74 9.28
N LEU A 32 -0.51 -13.62 8.04
CA LEU A 32 -1.83 -13.07 7.78
C LEU A 32 -2.92 -14.01 8.27
N ASP A 33 -2.73 -15.33 8.14
CA ASP A 33 -3.64 -16.34 8.67
C ASP A 33 -3.75 -16.27 10.19
N LYS A 34 -2.62 -16.09 10.89
CA LYS A 34 -2.61 -15.87 12.36
C LYS A 34 -3.35 -14.59 12.76
N LEU A 35 -3.26 -13.53 11.95
CA LEU A 35 -3.99 -12.30 12.17
C LEU A 35 -5.48 -12.52 11.94
N ALA A 36 -5.85 -13.14 10.83
CA ALA A 36 -7.22 -13.49 10.46
C ALA A 36 -7.91 -14.34 11.54
N ALA A 37 -7.20 -15.32 12.09
CA ALA A 37 -7.73 -16.20 13.15
C ALA A 37 -8.06 -15.47 14.47
N ARG A 38 -7.50 -14.28 14.68
CA ARG A 38 -7.71 -13.47 15.90
C ARG A 38 -8.53 -12.20 15.66
N GLY A 39 -8.89 -11.96 14.42
CA GLY A 39 -9.56 -10.73 14.00
C GLY A 39 -10.80 -11.00 13.15
N THR A 40 -11.19 -10.01 12.38
CA THR A 40 -12.30 -10.07 11.45
C THR A 40 -11.78 -10.12 10.02
N VAL A 41 -12.24 -11.09 9.25
CA VAL A 41 -11.97 -11.19 7.81
C VAL A 41 -13.15 -10.62 7.04
N PHE A 42 -12.90 -9.65 6.16
CA PHE A 42 -13.93 -9.02 5.34
C PHE A 42 -14.01 -9.73 3.98
N GLU A 43 -14.99 -10.60 3.80
CA GLU A 43 -15.12 -11.39 2.58
C GLU A 43 -15.58 -10.57 1.36
N ASN A 44 -16.27 -9.47 1.59
CA ASN A 44 -16.89 -8.64 0.56
C ASN A 44 -16.36 -7.19 0.56
N ALA A 45 -15.06 -7.01 0.90
CA ALA A 45 -14.42 -5.72 0.77
C ALA A 45 -14.06 -5.42 -0.70
N SER A 46 -14.38 -4.23 -1.17
CA SER A 46 -14.06 -3.77 -2.52
C SER A 46 -13.49 -2.36 -2.50
N THR A 47 -12.62 -2.09 -3.45
CA THR A 47 -12.17 -0.72 -3.72
C THR A 47 -13.14 -0.01 -4.66
N ASN A 48 -13.27 1.30 -4.49
CA ASN A 48 -14.06 2.14 -5.39
C ASN A 48 -13.27 2.64 -6.62
N SER A 49 -12.00 2.26 -6.72
CA SER A 49 -11.16 2.50 -7.89
C SER A 49 -10.05 1.45 -7.97
N PRO A 50 -9.79 0.86 -9.16
CA PRO A 50 -8.70 -0.10 -9.35
C PRO A 50 -7.36 0.56 -9.69
N ILE A 51 -7.22 1.88 -9.49
CA ILE A 51 -6.02 2.67 -9.82
C ILE A 51 -5.36 3.11 -8.52
N CYS A 52 -4.05 2.89 -8.36
CA CYS A 52 -3.31 3.12 -7.12
C CYS A 52 -3.54 4.50 -6.51
N VAL A 53 -3.35 5.57 -7.28
CA VAL A 53 -3.50 6.95 -6.80
C VAL A 53 -4.93 7.23 -6.37
N SER A 54 -5.90 6.85 -7.19
CA SER A 54 -7.32 7.06 -6.91
C SER A 54 -7.77 6.26 -5.69
N ALA A 55 -7.40 4.98 -5.60
CA ALA A 55 -7.73 4.13 -4.46
C ALA A 55 -7.17 4.69 -3.15
N ARG A 56 -5.92 5.18 -3.19
CA ARG A 56 -5.26 5.75 -2.00
C ARG A 56 -5.86 7.10 -1.59
N ALA A 57 -6.27 7.93 -2.55
CA ALA A 57 -7.01 9.15 -2.27
C ALA A 57 -8.36 8.86 -1.60
N CYS A 58 -9.10 7.88 -2.11
CA CYS A 58 -10.36 7.45 -1.52
C CYS A 58 -10.17 6.85 -0.12
N PHE A 59 -9.13 6.05 0.07
CA PHE A 59 -8.77 5.51 1.38
C PHE A 59 -8.44 6.63 2.39
N ALA A 60 -7.70 7.66 1.95
CA ALA A 60 -7.35 8.78 2.80
C ALA A 60 -8.55 9.62 3.23
N THR A 61 -9.46 9.89 2.30
CA THR A 61 -10.54 10.87 2.48
C THR A 61 -11.87 10.24 2.89
N GLY A 62 -12.07 8.93 2.67
CA GLY A 62 -13.37 8.28 2.78
C GLY A 62 -14.36 8.67 1.67
N GLU A 63 -13.92 9.44 0.68
CA GLU A 63 -14.74 9.92 -0.43
C GLU A 63 -14.60 9.04 -1.68
N TYR A 64 -15.67 8.95 -2.46
CA TYR A 64 -15.59 8.33 -3.78
C TYR A 64 -14.77 9.18 -4.75
N VAL A 65 -14.25 8.56 -5.83
CA VAL A 65 -13.41 9.23 -6.84
C VAL A 65 -14.08 10.47 -7.43
N HIS A 66 -15.40 10.41 -7.69
CA HIS A 66 -16.15 11.55 -8.25
C HIS A 66 -16.28 12.73 -7.27
N GLN A 67 -16.11 12.49 -5.97
CA GLN A 67 -16.14 13.52 -4.92
C GLN A 67 -14.75 14.14 -4.73
N ASN A 68 -13.71 13.31 -4.50
CA ASN A 68 -12.34 13.80 -4.29
C ASN A 68 -11.62 14.19 -5.59
N LYS A 69 -12.14 13.77 -6.75
CA LYS A 69 -11.66 14.06 -8.10
C LYS A 69 -10.24 13.57 -8.43
N CYS A 70 -9.73 12.60 -7.67
CA CYS A 70 -8.47 11.95 -7.96
C CYS A 70 -8.70 10.77 -8.93
N TRP A 71 -8.88 11.09 -10.21
CA TRP A 71 -9.38 10.15 -11.22
C TRP A 71 -8.37 9.09 -11.68
N ASP A 72 -7.09 9.43 -11.69
CA ASP A 72 -6.03 8.60 -12.28
C ASP A 72 -4.65 8.88 -11.65
N ASN A 73 -3.62 8.24 -12.18
CA ASN A 73 -2.27 8.35 -11.66
C ASN A 73 -1.57 9.70 -11.95
N ALA A 74 -2.26 10.66 -12.57
CA ALA A 74 -1.77 12.03 -12.75
C ALA A 74 -2.48 13.04 -11.84
N ILE A 75 -3.59 12.66 -11.18
CA ILE A 75 -4.38 13.56 -10.33
C ILE A 75 -4.37 13.02 -8.91
N ALA A 76 -3.25 13.24 -8.21
CA ALA A 76 -3.03 12.71 -6.88
C ALA A 76 -3.60 13.58 -5.76
N TYR A 77 -3.87 12.94 -4.64
CA TYR A 77 -4.28 13.60 -3.40
C TYR A 77 -3.20 14.59 -2.93
N LYS A 78 -3.65 15.77 -2.53
CA LYS A 78 -2.79 16.89 -2.09
C LYS A 78 -3.29 17.60 -0.82
N GLY A 79 -4.09 16.90 -0.02
CA GLY A 79 -4.57 17.44 1.26
C GLY A 79 -5.76 18.38 1.17
N LYS A 80 -6.36 18.62 -0.02
CA LYS A 80 -7.49 19.55 -0.15
C LYS A 80 -8.71 19.13 0.69
N THR A 81 -9.07 17.87 0.64
CA THR A 81 -10.05 17.25 1.53
C THR A 81 -9.30 16.70 2.74
N GLN A 82 -9.83 16.87 3.95
CA GLN A 82 -9.21 16.29 5.14
C GLN A 82 -9.22 14.77 5.07
N SER A 83 -8.06 14.18 5.35
CA SER A 83 -7.92 12.72 5.49
C SER A 83 -8.25 12.26 6.90
N TRP A 84 -8.42 10.97 7.08
CA TRP A 84 -8.52 10.37 8.41
C TRP A 84 -7.32 10.74 9.31
N GLY A 85 -6.14 10.96 8.72
CA GLY A 85 -4.95 11.41 9.46
C GLY A 85 -5.16 12.77 10.12
N HIS A 86 -5.71 13.75 9.41
CA HIS A 86 -6.00 15.06 9.99
C HIS A 86 -6.99 14.98 11.17
N PHE A 87 -7.97 14.05 11.12
CA PHE A 87 -8.88 13.86 12.23
C PHE A 87 -8.19 13.23 13.44
N LEU A 88 -7.27 12.29 13.21
CA LEU A 88 -6.50 11.68 14.30
C LEU A 88 -5.53 12.67 14.95
N GLN A 89 -4.88 13.52 14.16
CA GLN A 89 -4.00 14.59 14.68
C GLN A 89 -4.76 15.55 15.60
N LYS A 90 -6.01 15.88 15.28
CA LYS A 90 -6.87 16.71 16.16
C LYS A 90 -7.15 16.06 17.51
N GLU A 91 -7.11 14.73 17.56
CA GLU A 91 -7.27 13.93 18.78
C GLU A 91 -5.93 13.64 19.48
N ASN A 92 -4.84 14.33 19.10
CA ASN A 92 -3.49 14.16 19.62
C ASN A 92 -2.97 12.70 19.44
N ILE A 93 -3.29 12.09 18.33
CA ILE A 93 -2.76 10.79 17.92
C ILE A 93 -1.67 11.03 16.89
N ASP A 94 -0.45 10.57 17.17
CA ASP A 94 0.66 10.65 16.22
C ASP A 94 0.37 9.80 14.98
N VAL A 95 0.46 10.38 13.80
CA VAL A 95 0.16 9.71 12.52
C VAL A 95 1.41 9.62 11.67
N ILE A 96 1.97 8.42 11.55
CA ILE A 96 3.22 8.17 10.85
C ILE A 96 2.98 7.27 9.64
N SER A 97 3.61 7.61 8.51
CA SER A 97 3.66 6.73 7.34
C SER A 97 5.06 6.21 7.07
N ILE A 98 5.16 4.96 6.64
CA ILE A 98 6.39 4.35 6.16
C ILE A 98 6.10 3.68 4.82
N GLY A 99 6.71 4.18 3.73
CA GLY A 99 6.58 3.60 2.41
C GLY A 99 5.63 4.33 1.46
N LYS A 100 5.03 3.56 0.55
CA LYS A 100 4.28 4.10 -0.60
C LYS A 100 3.00 4.82 -0.21
N LEU A 101 2.92 6.11 -0.52
CA LEU A 101 1.71 6.93 -0.40
C LEU A 101 1.02 7.19 -1.75
N HIS A 102 1.79 7.42 -2.80
CA HIS A 102 1.30 7.84 -4.12
C HIS A 102 0.40 9.08 -4.08
N TYR A 103 0.68 9.97 -3.13
CA TYR A 103 0.13 11.32 -3.09
C TYR A 103 0.96 12.24 -3.98
N ARG A 104 0.60 13.51 -4.08
CA ARG A 104 1.29 14.43 -4.96
C ARG A 104 2.73 14.69 -4.52
N SER A 105 2.93 15.03 -3.25
CA SER A 105 4.23 15.44 -2.71
C SER A 105 4.26 15.33 -1.18
N GLU A 106 5.44 15.14 -0.61
CA GLU A 106 5.67 15.20 0.84
C GLU A 106 5.47 16.60 1.44
N LYS A 107 5.46 17.65 0.58
CA LYS A 107 5.21 19.03 1.01
C LYS A 107 3.74 19.33 1.23
N ASP A 108 2.85 18.46 0.81
CA ASP A 108 1.42 18.64 0.98
C ASP A 108 0.98 18.18 2.37
N GLU A 109 0.13 18.96 3.00
CA GLU A 109 -0.48 18.63 4.28
C GLU A 109 -1.55 17.55 4.07
N THR A 110 -1.13 16.28 4.25
CA THR A 110 -1.98 15.11 3.95
C THR A 110 -2.41 14.33 5.19
N GLY A 111 -2.10 14.85 6.38
CA GLY A 111 -2.52 14.29 7.66
C GLY A 111 -1.50 13.30 8.25
N PHE A 112 -0.23 13.43 7.90
CA PHE A 112 0.86 12.70 8.55
C PHE A 112 1.80 13.67 9.27
N ASP A 113 2.16 13.35 10.51
CA ASP A 113 3.17 14.09 11.29
C ASP A 113 4.58 13.79 10.79
N GLU A 114 4.77 12.56 10.30
CA GLU A 114 6.05 12.11 9.73
C GLU A 114 5.82 11.16 8.55
N GLN A 115 6.57 11.36 7.48
CA GLN A 115 6.60 10.49 6.31
C GLN A 115 8.01 9.90 6.16
N ILE A 116 8.16 8.59 6.36
CA ILE A 116 9.43 7.89 6.28
C ILE A 116 9.48 7.10 4.98
N LEU A 117 10.55 7.27 4.20
CA LEU A 117 10.70 6.63 2.90
C LEU A 117 9.45 6.82 1.99
N PRO A 118 8.87 8.04 1.89
CA PRO A 118 7.65 8.20 1.12
C PRO A 118 7.89 7.98 -0.38
N MET A 119 6.97 7.26 -1.02
CA MET A 119 6.91 7.19 -2.48
C MET A 119 5.67 7.95 -2.94
N HIS A 120 5.88 9.08 -3.59
CA HIS A 120 4.86 9.92 -4.21
C HIS A 120 4.81 9.70 -5.72
N ILE A 121 3.86 10.35 -6.41
CA ILE A 121 3.85 10.36 -7.87
C ILE A 121 5.07 11.07 -8.41
N ALA A 122 5.55 10.64 -9.58
CA ALA A 122 6.75 11.18 -10.19
C ALA A 122 6.60 12.70 -10.44
N ASN A 123 7.53 13.48 -9.88
CA ASN A 123 7.63 14.94 -10.03
C ASN A 123 6.36 15.72 -9.64
N GLY A 124 5.45 15.15 -8.85
CA GLY A 124 4.15 15.74 -8.53
C GLY A 124 3.16 15.81 -9.71
N ILE A 125 3.51 15.20 -10.83
CA ILE A 125 2.73 15.19 -12.09
C ILE A 125 2.16 13.79 -12.35
N GLY A 126 2.94 12.74 -12.06
CA GLY A 126 2.56 11.36 -12.23
C GLY A 126 2.47 10.90 -13.68
N ASP A 127 1.58 9.96 -13.93
CA ASP A 127 1.46 9.28 -15.22
C ASP A 127 0.41 9.94 -16.14
N ILE A 128 0.79 11.01 -16.80
CA ILE A 128 -0.08 11.74 -17.75
C ILE A 128 -0.51 10.84 -18.92
N MET A 129 0.36 9.94 -19.36
CA MET A 129 0.03 9.05 -20.50
C MET A 129 -1.06 8.04 -20.15
N GLY A 130 -1.24 7.74 -18.86
CA GLY A 130 -2.32 6.89 -18.37
C GLY A 130 -3.57 7.62 -17.92
N SER A 131 -3.62 8.94 -18.08
CA SER A 131 -4.81 9.72 -17.71
C SER A 131 -6.03 9.27 -18.50
N ILE A 132 -7.15 9.10 -17.79
CA ILE A 132 -8.42 8.63 -18.36
C ILE A 132 -8.93 9.65 -19.39
N ARG A 133 -9.03 9.22 -20.64
CA ARG A 133 -9.52 10.02 -21.77
C ARG A 133 -9.99 9.12 -22.93
N PRO A 134 -10.80 9.63 -23.87
CA PRO A 134 -11.05 8.94 -25.14
C PRO A 134 -9.74 8.66 -25.88
N ASN A 135 -9.66 7.54 -26.56
CA ASN A 135 -8.51 7.15 -27.38
C ASN A 135 -7.18 7.08 -26.57
N LEU A 136 -7.16 6.27 -25.51
CA LEU A 136 -5.94 5.97 -24.78
C LEU A 136 -4.87 5.38 -25.72
N PRO A 137 -3.62 5.88 -25.68
CA PRO A 137 -2.54 5.31 -26.47
C PRO A 137 -2.22 3.89 -26.00
N GLU A 138 -1.92 2.99 -26.94
CA GLU A 138 -1.39 1.68 -26.59
C GLU A 138 -0.06 1.81 -25.86
N ARG A 139 0.04 1.15 -24.71
CA ARG A 139 1.27 1.11 -23.92
C ARG A 139 2.06 -0.14 -24.24
N GLN A 140 3.02 -0.04 -25.14
CA GLN A 140 3.94 -1.15 -25.43
C GLN A 140 4.75 -1.58 -24.20
N GLN A 141 5.01 -0.68 -23.26
CA GLN A 141 5.70 -0.99 -22.01
C GLN A 141 4.95 -2.00 -21.14
N SER A 142 3.61 -2.02 -21.18
CA SER A 142 2.82 -2.99 -20.43
C SER A 142 3.09 -4.43 -20.86
N ARG A 143 3.42 -4.66 -22.13
CA ARG A 143 3.83 -5.97 -22.64
C ARG A 143 5.18 -6.42 -22.08
N LYS A 144 6.11 -5.50 -21.87
CA LYS A 144 7.44 -5.79 -21.33
C LYS A 144 7.41 -6.24 -19.86
N PHE A 145 6.37 -5.91 -19.11
CA PHE A 145 6.23 -6.40 -17.73
C PHE A 145 6.02 -7.90 -17.66
N SER A 146 5.42 -8.52 -18.67
CA SER A 146 5.27 -9.97 -18.76
C SER A 146 6.56 -10.70 -19.18
N GLU A 147 7.53 -9.98 -19.73
CA GLU A 147 8.83 -10.54 -20.15
C GLU A 147 9.81 -10.65 -18.97
N SER A 148 9.59 -9.87 -17.91
CA SER A 148 10.45 -9.81 -16.72
C SER A 148 9.74 -10.44 -15.53
N ILE A 149 9.52 -11.76 -15.58
CA ILE A 149 8.89 -12.52 -14.49
C ILE A 149 9.88 -13.55 -13.97
N GLY A 150 9.99 -13.70 -12.65
CA GLY A 150 10.80 -14.78 -12.09
C GLY A 150 11.57 -14.40 -10.82
N PRO A 151 12.59 -15.20 -10.49
CA PRO A 151 13.40 -14.94 -9.32
C PRO A 151 14.40 -13.82 -9.57
N GLY A 152 14.58 -12.96 -8.56
CA GLY A 152 15.55 -11.87 -8.62
C GLY A 152 15.27 -10.78 -7.60
N GLU A 153 16.00 -9.69 -7.74
CA GLU A 153 15.82 -8.48 -6.94
C GLU A 153 15.60 -7.27 -7.85
N THR A 154 14.77 -6.36 -7.38
CA THR A 154 14.50 -5.08 -8.03
C THR A 154 14.66 -3.94 -7.04
N GLU A 155 14.59 -2.71 -7.51
CA GLU A 155 14.50 -1.55 -6.62
C GLU A 155 13.28 -1.64 -5.70
N TYR A 156 12.16 -2.19 -6.18
CA TYR A 156 10.94 -2.36 -5.40
C TYR A 156 11.08 -3.42 -4.30
N THR A 157 11.74 -4.54 -4.58
CA THR A 157 11.99 -5.55 -3.53
C THR A 157 12.90 -5.01 -2.44
N ARG A 158 13.96 -4.26 -2.80
CA ARG A 158 14.84 -3.59 -1.82
C ARG A 158 14.12 -2.48 -1.05
N TYR A 159 13.25 -1.75 -1.72
CA TYR A 159 12.44 -0.73 -1.06
C TYR A 159 11.49 -1.34 -0.03
N ASP A 160 10.77 -2.42 -0.36
CA ASP A 160 9.90 -3.12 0.58
C ASP A 160 10.66 -3.71 1.77
N GLN A 161 11.87 -4.23 1.55
CA GLN A 161 12.77 -4.65 2.65
C GLN A 161 13.13 -3.47 3.56
N SER A 162 13.42 -2.31 2.97
CA SER A 162 13.72 -1.08 3.72
C SER A 162 12.52 -0.59 4.52
N ILE A 163 11.30 -0.66 3.95
CA ILE A 163 10.05 -0.34 4.66
C ILE A 163 9.88 -1.25 5.87
N SER A 164 10.02 -2.56 5.69
CA SER A 164 9.90 -3.53 6.76
C SER A 164 10.90 -3.25 7.90
N LYS A 165 12.17 -3.05 7.56
CA LYS A 165 13.22 -2.72 8.52
C LYS A 165 12.88 -1.45 9.29
N ARG A 166 12.53 -0.36 8.59
CA ARG A 166 12.20 0.93 9.22
C ARG A 166 10.98 0.86 10.12
N ALA A 167 9.96 0.09 9.73
CA ALA A 167 8.77 -0.12 10.55
C ALA A 167 9.11 -0.84 11.87
N CYS A 168 9.92 -1.89 11.80
CA CYS A 168 10.40 -2.60 12.99
C CYS A 168 11.24 -1.69 13.89
N GLU A 169 12.21 -0.96 13.32
CA GLU A 169 13.05 -0.01 14.07
C GLU A 169 12.21 1.09 14.74
N TRP A 170 11.23 1.64 14.02
CA TRP A 170 10.34 2.67 14.55
C TRP A 170 9.55 2.15 15.77
N LEU A 171 8.97 0.95 15.66
CA LEU A 171 8.22 0.32 16.76
C LEU A 171 9.09 0.04 17.97
N VAL A 172 10.30 -0.48 17.77
CA VAL A 172 11.27 -0.72 18.86
C VAL A 172 11.66 0.58 19.54
N ASN A 173 12.01 1.60 18.77
CA ASN A 173 12.38 2.91 19.31
C ASN A 173 11.22 3.57 20.05
N ARG A 174 9.99 3.44 19.55
CA ARG A 174 8.78 3.93 20.21
C ARG A 174 8.56 3.24 21.56
N SER A 175 8.79 1.92 21.64
CA SER A 175 8.60 1.14 22.86
C SER A 175 9.58 1.54 23.98
N HIS A 176 10.79 2.00 23.63
CA HIS A 176 11.81 2.43 24.59
C HIS A 176 11.63 3.87 25.09
N LYS A 177 10.85 4.70 24.44
CA LYS A 177 10.59 6.07 24.86
C LYS A 177 9.58 6.09 26.02
N LYS A 178 10.07 5.98 27.26
CA LYS A 178 9.24 5.95 28.50
C LYS A 178 8.28 7.15 28.66
N LYS A 179 8.50 8.26 27.98
CA LYS A 179 7.71 9.50 28.07
C LYS A 179 6.58 9.60 27.02
N ASN A 180 6.64 8.89 25.91
CA ASN A 180 5.63 8.96 24.86
C ASN A 180 4.59 7.86 25.08
N LYS A 181 3.62 8.13 25.94
CA LYS A 181 2.42 7.30 26.14
C LYS A 181 1.28 7.68 25.17
N GLU A 182 1.53 8.65 24.32
CA GLU A 182 0.53 9.10 23.35
C GLU A 182 0.23 8.01 22.33
N PRO A 183 -1.03 7.82 21.98
CA PRO A 183 -1.43 6.84 21.00
C PRO A 183 -0.85 7.19 19.63
N PHE A 184 -0.67 6.19 18.78
CA PHE A 184 -0.19 6.40 17.41
C PHE A 184 -0.97 5.58 16.41
N LEU A 185 -0.97 6.05 15.17
CA LEU A 185 -1.28 5.28 13.99
C LEU A 185 -0.01 5.17 13.13
N LEU A 186 0.41 3.94 12.87
CA LEU A 186 1.51 3.63 11.97
C LEU A 186 0.96 3.02 10.68
N TYR A 187 1.11 3.74 9.57
CA TYR A 187 0.72 3.29 8.24
C TYR A 187 1.95 2.75 7.51
N VAL A 188 2.01 1.43 7.33
CA VAL A 188 3.11 0.73 6.65
C VAL A 188 2.63 0.27 5.29
N SER A 189 3.18 0.82 4.22
CA SER A 189 2.68 0.62 2.87
C SER A 189 3.75 0.09 1.92
N PHE A 190 3.56 -1.16 1.48
CA PHE A 190 4.44 -1.89 0.58
C PHE A 190 4.03 -1.73 -0.89
N ILE A 191 4.99 -1.97 -1.80
CA ILE A 191 4.70 -2.05 -3.24
C ILE A 191 4.25 -3.45 -3.63
N ALA A 192 4.88 -4.49 -3.11
CA ALA A 192 4.53 -5.86 -3.46
C ALA A 192 3.05 -6.18 -3.14
N PRO A 193 2.41 -7.00 -3.99
CA PRO A 193 2.88 -7.71 -5.17
C PRO A 193 2.70 -6.95 -6.52
N HIS A 194 2.68 -5.61 -6.52
CA HIS A 194 2.67 -4.82 -7.75
C HIS A 194 3.85 -5.21 -8.68
N PHE A 195 3.62 -5.21 -9.99
CA PHE A 195 4.70 -5.49 -10.96
C PHE A 195 5.92 -4.52 -10.84
N PRO A 196 7.13 -4.92 -11.32
CA PRO A 196 7.45 -6.15 -12.04
C PRO A 196 7.31 -7.40 -11.15
N LEU A 197 6.86 -8.51 -11.75
CA LEU A 197 6.61 -9.77 -11.04
C LEU A 197 7.94 -10.52 -10.79
N ILE A 198 8.88 -9.84 -10.15
CA ILE A 198 10.16 -10.37 -9.73
C ILE A 198 10.17 -10.46 -8.21
N VAL A 199 10.51 -11.63 -7.71
CA VAL A 199 10.50 -11.94 -6.29
C VAL A 199 11.83 -12.57 -5.86
N PRO A 200 12.31 -12.36 -4.63
CA PRO A 200 13.51 -13.02 -4.15
C PRO A 200 13.43 -14.54 -4.36
N LYS A 201 14.58 -15.11 -4.78
CA LYS A 201 14.67 -16.53 -5.20
C LYS A 201 14.10 -17.50 -4.18
N GLU A 202 14.29 -17.22 -2.89
CA GLU A 202 13.78 -18.05 -1.80
C GLU A 202 12.26 -18.21 -1.84
N TYR A 203 11.49 -17.14 -2.12
CA TYR A 203 10.03 -17.22 -2.26
C TYR A 203 9.61 -17.82 -3.59
N TYR A 204 10.35 -17.58 -4.66
CA TYR A 204 10.08 -18.20 -5.96
C TYR A 204 10.18 -19.71 -5.91
N ASP A 205 11.22 -20.23 -5.24
CA ASP A 205 11.49 -21.65 -5.16
C ASP A 205 10.41 -22.42 -4.37
N PHE A 206 9.66 -21.76 -3.47
CA PHE A 206 8.51 -22.40 -2.78
C PHE A 206 7.39 -22.82 -3.72
N TYR A 207 7.26 -22.18 -4.87
CA TYR A 207 6.16 -22.41 -5.82
C TYR A 207 6.64 -23.00 -7.13
N LYS A 208 7.93 -23.24 -7.28
CA LYS A 208 8.51 -23.82 -8.49
C LYS A 208 7.98 -25.25 -8.71
N GLY A 209 7.41 -25.48 -9.90
CA GLY A 209 6.87 -26.81 -10.27
C GLY A 209 5.50 -27.13 -9.66
N ILE A 210 4.87 -26.19 -8.96
CA ILE A 210 3.48 -26.31 -8.54
C ILE A 210 2.58 -25.91 -9.70
N ASP A 211 1.63 -26.78 -10.04
CA ASP A 211 0.59 -26.46 -11.02
C ASP A 211 -0.38 -25.43 -10.42
N ILE A 212 -0.34 -24.21 -10.96
CA ILE A 212 -1.19 -23.12 -10.51
C ILE A 212 -2.42 -23.08 -11.42
N PRO A 213 -3.63 -23.23 -10.87
CA PRO A 213 -4.85 -23.17 -11.67
C PRO A 213 -4.93 -21.85 -12.43
N ALA A 214 -5.40 -21.92 -13.67
CA ALA A 214 -5.66 -20.71 -14.46
C ALA A 214 -6.63 -19.79 -13.70
N ILE A 215 -6.32 -18.50 -13.71
CA ILE A 215 -7.20 -17.46 -13.16
C ILE A 215 -8.50 -17.48 -13.97
N LYS A 216 -9.63 -17.64 -13.29
CA LYS A 216 -10.97 -17.61 -13.92
C LYS A 216 -11.40 -16.20 -14.22
#